data_a729638bb095a5ebebf370727c56522a
#
_entry.id   a729638bb095a5ebebf370727c56522a
#
_cell.length_a   1.000
_cell.length_b   1.000
_cell.length_c   1.000
_cell.angle_alpha   90.00
_cell.angle_beta   90.00
_cell.angle_gamma   90.00
#
_symmetry.space_group_name_H-M   'P 1'
#
loop_
_entity.id
_entity.type
_entity.pdbx_description
1 polymer ?
#
loop_
_entity_poly.entity_id
_entity_poly.type
_entity_poly.pdbx_seq_one_letter_code
_entity_poly.pdbx_strand_id
1 'polypeptide(L)'
;SKAISDRSGFEFPYREMVTEWNGSFVHKSEFEAKHPQIELAPVRGDIQGLMNARPDRAENDVATILKPNPFETIAASSGIINVSETSHGRSTGDTVRFRGTPSTSGNFTNPGSFDGIAGSNVAKAAGYSITVGKRDSSGTITRTTDFYHFTVDTNTATSGGKSGGGENCSAGPATLTA
;
A
#
# COMPACT_ATOMS: atom_id res chain seq x y z
N SER A 1 6.04 -28.65 64.17
CA SER A 1 4.82 -28.74 63.38
C SER A 1 4.93 -29.87 62.37
N LYS A 2 3.83 -30.51 62.09
CA LYS A 2 3.71 -31.61 61.15
C LYS A 2 2.69 -31.21 60.07
N ALA A 3 2.77 -31.82 58.89
CA ALA A 3 1.82 -31.70 57.79
C ALA A 3 1.51 -33.07 57.22
N ILE A 4 0.38 -33.20 56.55
CA ILE A 4 -0.06 -34.42 55.89
C ILE A 4 0.36 -34.33 54.44
N SER A 5 0.97 -35.40 53.91
CA SER A 5 1.32 -35.49 52.49
C SER A 5 0.06 -35.73 51.64
N ASP A 6 -0.09 -34.94 50.58
CA ASP A 6 -1.23 -35.11 49.63
C ASP A 6 -1.15 -36.43 48.87
N ARG A 7 0.00 -37.08 48.82
CA ARG A 7 0.18 -38.34 48.08
C ARG A 7 -0.14 -39.57 48.91
N SER A 8 0.44 -39.67 50.11
CA SER A 8 0.26 -40.84 50.97
C SER A 8 -0.77 -40.65 52.06
N GLY A 9 -1.10 -39.43 52.42
CA GLY A 9 -1.95 -39.12 53.56
C GLY A 9 -1.30 -39.32 54.91
N PHE A 10 0.04 -39.59 54.94
CA PHE A 10 0.76 -39.72 56.18
C PHE A 10 1.24 -38.38 56.70
N GLU A 11 1.46 -38.31 58.01
CA GLU A 11 1.92 -37.14 58.72
C GLU A 11 3.44 -37.10 58.78
N PHE A 12 4.06 -36.05 58.28
CA PHE A 12 5.51 -35.82 58.24
C PHE A 12 5.91 -34.48 58.89
N PRO A 13 7.19 -34.34 59.29
CA PRO A 13 7.65 -33.06 59.76
C PRO A 13 7.50 -31.99 58.67
N TYR A 14 6.92 -30.86 59.01
CA TYR A 14 6.65 -29.75 58.05
C TYR A 14 7.90 -29.29 57.29
N ARG A 15 9.09 -29.34 57.94
CA ARG A 15 10.37 -28.93 57.32
C ARG A 15 10.83 -29.86 56.17
N GLU A 16 10.26 -31.06 56.09
CA GLU A 16 10.63 -32.07 55.10
C GLU A 16 9.59 -32.16 53.98
N MET A 17 8.60 -31.27 54.01
CA MET A 17 7.59 -31.17 52.99
C MET A 17 8.05 -30.25 51.86
N VAL A 18 7.71 -30.60 50.63
CA VAL A 18 8.04 -29.86 49.40
C VAL A 18 6.79 -29.79 48.51
N THR A 19 6.67 -28.73 47.74
CA THR A 19 5.59 -28.60 46.76
C THR A 19 6.05 -29.12 45.42
N GLU A 20 5.32 -30.03 44.82
CA GLU A 20 5.56 -30.59 43.49
C GLU A 20 5.14 -29.61 42.40
N TRP A 21 5.52 -29.92 41.16
CA TRP A 21 5.18 -29.15 39.97
C TRP A 21 3.68 -29.04 39.69
N ASN A 22 2.90 -29.99 40.18
CA ASN A 22 1.43 -30.02 40.07
C ASN A 22 0.72 -29.28 41.20
N GLY A 23 1.46 -28.73 42.17
CA GLY A 23 0.97 -28.02 43.33
C GLY A 23 0.70 -28.91 44.55
N SER A 24 0.89 -30.24 44.49
CA SER A 24 0.73 -31.15 45.59
C SER A 24 1.83 -30.90 46.65
N PHE A 25 1.46 -30.93 47.93
CA PHE A 25 2.37 -30.75 49.06
C PHE A 25 2.72 -32.12 49.64
N VAL A 26 3.93 -32.60 49.36
CA VAL A 26 4.36 -33.96 49.64
C VAL A 26 5.65 -33.99 50.47
N HIS A 27 5.91 -35.09 51.12
CA HIS A 27 7.20 -35.33 51.76
C HIS A 27 8.31 -35.51 50.72
N LYS A 28 9.53 -35.08 51.00
CA LYS A 28 10.67 -35.14 50.05
C LYS A 28 11.00 -36.57 49.59
N SER A 29 10.64 -37.62 50.35
CA SER A 29 10.81 -39.03 49.93
C SER A 29 9.81 -39.47 48.89
N GLU A 30 8.68 -38.73 48.75
CA GLU A 30 7.58 -38.99 47.82
C GLU A 30 7.63 -37.99 46.63
N PHE A 31 8.58 -37.09 46.64
CA PHE A 31 8.75 -36.05 45.63
C PHE A 31 9.04 -36.67 44.27
N GLU A 32 8.28 -36.26 43.30
CA GLU A 32 8.41 -36.65 41.91
C GLU A 32 8.70 -35.44 41.05
N ALA A 33 9.83 -35.46 40.36
CA ALA A 33 10.19 -34.35 39.44
C ALA A 33 9.25 -34.36 38.20
N LYS A 34 9.00 -33.20 37.68
CA LYS A 34 8.24 -33.05 36.45
C LYS A 34 8.91 -33.82 35.31
N HIS A 35 8.12 -34.66 34.62
CA HIS A 35 8.65 -35.44 33.53
C HIS A 35 9.06 -34.54 32.36
N PRO A 36 10.24 -34.73 31.74
CA PRO A 36 10.73 -33.87 30.66
C PRO A 36 9.79 -33.73 29.47
N GLN A 37 8.95 -34.73 29.20
CA GLN A 37 7.96 -34.64 28.12
C GLN A 37 6.82 -33.64 28.40
N ILE A 38 6.59 -33.30 29.66
CA ILE A 38 5.57 -32.33 30.08
C ILE A 38 6.15 -30.92 30.02
N GLU A 39 7.46 -30.77 30.02
CA GLU A 39 8.11 -29.50 29.73
C GLU A 39 8.23 -29.34 28.21
N LEU A 40 7.42 -28.47 27.67
CA LEU A 40 7.62 -28.01 26.30
C LEU A 40 9.02 -27.37 26.25
N ALA A 41 9.94 -28.04 25.57
CA ALA A 41 11.21 -27.43 25.24
C ALA A 41 10.92 -26.09 24.55
N PRO A 42 11.56 -24.98 24.98
CA PRO A 42 11.38 -23.72 24.26
C PRO A 42 11.78 -23.99 22.82
N VAL A 43 10.79 -23.91 21.93
CA VAL A 43 11.05 -23.96 20.49
C VAL A 43 11.97 -22.79 20.24
N ARG A 44 13.23 -23.06 20.02
CA ARG A 44 14.15 -22.07 19.48
C ARG A 44 13.52 -21.67 18.17
N GLY A 45 13.14 -20.40 18.08
CA GLY A 45 12.40 -19.87 16.95
C GLY A 45 12.97 -20.38 15.64
N ASP A 46 12.11 -20.67 14.71
CA ASP A 46 12.47 -21.06 13.35
C ASP A 46 13.62 -20.16 12.87
N ILE A 47 14.73 -20.79 12.46
CA ILE A 47 15.91 -20.07 11.96
C ILE A 47 15.53 -19.20 10.74
N GLN A 48 14.42 -19.49 10.10
CA GLN A 48 13.84 -18.71 8.99
C GLN A 48 12.90 -17.60 9.49
N GLY A 49 12.47 -17.62 10.74
CA GLY A 49 11.66 -16.58 11.36
C GLY A 49 12.55 -15.47 11.95
N LEU A 50 12.51 -14.29 11.38
CA LEU A 50 13.16 -13.11 11.95
C LEU A 50 12.29 -12.60 13.12
N MET A 51 12.82 -12.62 14.34
CA MET A 51 12.12 -12.19 15.55
C MET A 51 11.68 -10.70 15.48
N ASN A 52 12.39 -9.88 14.75
CA ASN A 52 12.11 -8.46 14.52
C ASN A 52 12.35 -8.12 13.05
N ALA A 53 11.72 -8.88 12.17
CA ALA A 53 11.79 -8.59 10.75
C ALA A 53 11.21 -7.19 10.49
N ARG A 54 12.06 -6.30 10.05
CA ARG A 54 11.68 -5.02 9.44
C ARG A 54 12.26 -5.03 8.03
N PRO A 55 11.70 -5.84 7.14
CA PRO A 55 12.13 -5.80 5.75
C PRO A 55 11.90 -4.39 5.24
N ASP A 56 12.87 -3.90 4.51
CA ASP A 56 12.67 -2.73 3.68
C ASP A 56 11.58 -3.11 2.68
N ARG A 57 10.42 -2.52 2.84
CA ARG A 57 9.25 -2.82 2.02
C ARG A 57 9.40 -2.03 0.72
N ALA A 58 10.13 -2.60 -0.21
CA ALA A 58 10.03 -2.16 -1.60
C ALA A 58 8.64 -2.58 -2.10
N GLU A 59 7.67 -1.67 -1.99
CA GLU A 59 6.41 -1.85 -2.71
C GLU A 59 6.71 -1.67 -4.19
N ASN A 60 6.31 -2.63 -4.99
CA ASN A 60 6.37 -2.47 -6.44
C ASN A 60 5.53 -1.26 -6.82
N ASP A 61 6.08 -0.43 -7.67
CA ASP A 61 5.36 0.70 -8.23
C ASP A 61 4.08 0.21 -8.91
N VAL A 62 2.93 0.57 -8.38
CA VAL A 62 1.61 0.20 -8.92
C VAL A 62 0.96 1.36 -9.63
N ALA A 63 0.19 1.05 -10.66
CA ALA A 63 -0.67 2.04 -11.29
C ALA A 63 -1.95 2.22 -10.46
N THR A 64 -2.29 3.47 -10.17
CA THR A 64 -3.54 3.84 -9.49
C THR A 64 -4.65 4.00 -10.50
N ILE A 65 -5.82 3.41 -10.25
CA ILE A 65 -7.01 3.62 -11.07
C ILE A 65 -7.56 5.02 -10.80
N LEU A 66 -7.73 5.79 -11.85
CA LEU A 66 -8.25 7.15 -11.77
C LEU A 66 -9.79 7.16 -11.78
N LYS A 67 -10.38 8.28 -11.34
CA LYS A 67 -11.82 8.52 -11.48
C LYS A 67 -12.23 8.55 -12.95
N PRO A 68 -13.51 8.32 -13.26
CA PRO A 68 -14.03 8.53 -14.61
C PRO A 68 -13.74 9.96 -15.11
N ASN A 69 -13.25 10.06 -16.34
CA ASN A 69 -12.87 11.33 -16.98
C ASN A 69 -11.88 12.18 -16.16
N PRO A 70 -10.71 11.65 -15.83
CA PRO A 70 -9.77 12.29 -14.91
C PRO A 70 -9.02 13.47 -15.53
N PHE A 71 -8.99 13.57 -16.87
CA PHE A 71 -8.26 14.60 -17.60
C PHE A 71 -9.13 15.81 -17.87
N GLU A 72 -8.58 17.02 -17.72
CA GLU A 72 -9.25 18.27 -18.00
C GLU A 72 -8.30 19.21 -18.75
N THR A 73 -8.72 19.69 -19.93
CA THR A 73 -7.98 20.71 -20.69
C THR A 73 -8.23 22.08 -20.08
N ILE A 74 -7.24 22.98 -20.11
CA ILE A 74 -7.36 24.27 -19.44
C ILE A 74 -7.85 25.40 -20.36
N ALA A 75 -7.34 25.46 -21.59
CA ALA A 75 -7.66 26.54 -22.54
C ALA A 75 -7.47 26.07 -23.97
N ALA A 76 -8.10 26.73 -24.93
CA ALA A 76 -7.86 26.52 -26.34
C ALA A 76 -6.36 26.78 -26.68
N SER A 77 -5.85 26.00 -27.63
CA SER A 77 -4.45 26.04 -28.06
C SER A 77 -3.42 25.74 -26.96
N SER A 78 -3.87 25.18 -25.80
CA SER A 78 -2.99 24.74 -24.72
C SER A 78 -2.78 23.23 -24.76
N GLY A 79 -1.54 22.79 -24.61
CA GLY A 79 -1.22 21.35 -24.42
C GLY A 79 -1.25 20.90 -22.96
N ILE A 80 -1.62 21.78 -22.02
CA ILE A 80 -1.63 21.45 -20.60
C ILE A 80 -2.93 20.74 -20.23
N ILE A 81 -2.77 19.63 -19.53
CA ILE A 81 -3.88 18.78 -19.04
C ILE A 81 -3.75 18.67 -17.52
N ASN A 82 -4.82 19.02 -16.82
CA ASN A 82 -4.99 18.71 -15.41
C ASN A 82 -5.47 17.29 -15.23
N VAL A 83 -4.96 16.60 -14.21
CA VAL A 83 -5.37 15.24 -13.85
C VAL A 83 -5.95 15.26 -12.44
N SER A 84 -7.11 14.66 -12.27
CA SER A 84 -7.75 14.46 -10.97
C SER A 84 -7.40 13.09 -10.41
N GLU A 85 -6.58 13.06 -9.36
CA GLU A 85 -6.22 11.87 -8.60
C GLU A 85 -6.23 12.22 -7.12
N THR A 86 -7.20 11.71 -6.39
CA THR A 86 -7.41 12.06 -4.96
C THR A 86 -6.26 11.57 -4.11
N SER A 87 -5.68 12.44 -3.27
CA SER A 87 -4.59 12.12 -2.35
C SER A 87 -3.42 11.41 -3.02
N HIS A 88 -3.00 11.92 -4.16
CA HIS A 88 -2.07 11.23 -5.07
C HIS A 88 -0.66 11.00 -4.51
N GLY A 89 -0.24 11.72 -3.48
CA GLY A 89 1.09 11.56 -2.86
C GLY A 89 2.30 11.82 -3.79
N ARG A 90 2.07 12.30 -5.01
CA ARG A 90 3.12 12.57 -6.00
C ARG A 90 3.82 13.91 -5.75
N SER A 91 5.02 14.04 -6.27
CA SER A 91 5.84 15.25 -6.19
C SER A 91 6.03 15.88 -7.57
N THR A 92 6.25 17.18 -7.60
CA THR A 92 6.62 17.88 -8.85
C THR A 92 7.94 17.34 -9.36
N GLY A 93 7.97 16.94 -10.64
CA GLY A 93 9.10 16.31 -11.30
C GLY A 93 8.96 14.79 -11.44
N ASP A 94 8.00 14.16 -10.76
CA ASP A 94 7.74 12.75 -10.95
C ASP A 94 7.35 12.45 -12.39
N THR A 95 7.77 11.27 -12.89
CA THR A 95 7.38 10.80 -14.22
C THR A 95 6.19 9.86 -14.10
N VAL A 96 5.06 10.26 -14.67
CA VAL A 96 3.80 9.51 -14.64
C VAL A 96 3.43 9.06 -16.05
N ARG A 97 3.13 7.78 -16.17
CA ARG A 97 2.57 7.18 -17.38
C ARG A 97 1.09 6.89 -17.19
N PHE A 98 0.28 7.35 -18.12
CA PHE A 98 -1.14 7.06 -18.16
C PHE A 98 -1.40 5.82 -19.04
N ARG A 99 -2.30 4.96 -18.59
CA ARG A 99 -2.70 3.72 -19.25
C ARG A 99 -4.21 3.62 -19.24
N GLY A 100 -4.77 2.79 -20.16
CA GLY A 100 -6.21 2.62 -20.26
C GLY A 100 -6.94 3.82 -20.88
N THR A 101 -6.22 4.85 -21.32
CA THR A 101 -6.82 5.93 -22.11
C THR A 101 -7.27 5.34 -23.42
N PRO A 102 -8.57 5.36 -23.75
CA PRO A 102 -9.07 4.71 -24.95
C PRO A 102 -8.47 5.36 -26.19
N SER A 103 -7.90 4.52 -27.03
CA SER A 103 -7.40 4.93 -28.33
C SER A 103 -8.46 4.86 -29.42
N THR A 104 -9.56 4.13 -29.18
CA THR A 104 -10.57 3.81 -30.21
C THR A 104 -11.99 3.96 -29.73
N SER A 105 -12.27 3.99 -28.44
CA SER A 105 -13.62 4.04 -27.89
C SER A 105 -13.64 4.65 -26.50
N GLY A 106 -14.81 4.82 -25.95
CA GLY A 106 -15.06 5.38 -24.65
C GLY A 106 -15.41 6.86 -24.71
N ASN A 107 -15.03 7.59 -23.70
CA ASN A 107 -15.38 9.00 -23.57
C ASN A 107 -14.49 9.95 -24.40
N PHE A 108 -13.53 9.40 -25.13
CA PHE A 108 -12.84 10.14 -26.18
C PHE A 108 -13.69 10.17 -27.45
N THR A 109 -13.91 11.33 -28.01
CA THR A 109 -14.57 11.45 -29.30
C THR A 109 -13.60 11.04 -30.40
N ASN A 110 -14.13 10.35 -31.35
CA ASN A 110 -13.55 9.75 -32.53
C ASN A 110 -12.19 10.29 -33.04
N PRO A 111 -11.22 9.43 -33.29
CA PRO A 111 -11.00 8.08 -32.85
C PRO A 111 -10.13 8.07 -31.59
N GLY A 112 -10.74 8.14 -30.42
CA GLY A 112 -10.01 8.15 -29.14
C GLY A 112 -9.34 9.48 -28.82
N SER A 113 -9.97 10.59 -29.11
CA SER A 113 -9.51 11.94 -28.78
C SER A 113 -10.54 12.68 -27.93
N PHE A 114 -10.05 13.59 -27.07
CA PHE A 114 -10.91 14.54 -26.39
C PHE A 114 -10.33 15.96 -26.57
N ASP A 115 -11.23 16.90 -26.87
CA ASP A 115 -10.89 18.32 -27.09
C ASP A 115 -9.71 18.52 -28.06
N GLY A 116 -9.61 17.69 -29.11
CA GLY A 116 -8.54 17.75 -30.12
C GLY A 116 -7.26 17.00 -29.75
N ILE A 117 -7.14 16.50 -28.52
CA ILE A 117 -5.97 15.74 -28.04
C ILE A 117 -6.21 14.25 -28.22
N ALA A 118 -5.37 13.57 -28.96
CA ALA A 118 -5.46 12.14 -29.16
C ALA A 118 -5.10 11.37 -27.88
N GLY A 119 -5.87 10.32 -27.57
CA GLY A 119 -5.61 9.47 -26.42
C GLY A 119 -4.22 8.81 -26.44
N SER A 120 -3.69 8.51 -27.63
CA SER A 120 -2.32 8.01 -27.80
C SER A 120 -1.25 8.99 -27.32
N ASN A 121 -1.51 10.28 -27.43
CA ASN A 121 -0.60 11.33 -26.95
C ASN A 121 -0.62 11.42 -25.42
N VAL A 122 -1.77 11.18 -24.78
CA VAL A 122 -1.87 11.09 -23.33
C VAL A 122 -1.23 9.82 -22.80
N ALA A 123 -1.39 8.69 -23.48
CA ALA A 123 -0.87 7.38 -23.11
C ALA A 123 0.59 7.13 -23.53
N LYS A 124 1.40 8.17 -23.62
CA LYS A 124 2.82 8.08 -24.00
C LYS A 124 3.60 7.06 -23.15
N ALA A 125 4.31 6.16 -23.82
CA ALA A 125 5.03 5.07 -23.13
C ALA A 125 6.11 5.55 -22.14
N ALA A 126 6.80 6.63 -22.49
CA ALA A 126 7.83 7.23 -21.62
C ALA A 126 7.25 7.98 -20.41
N GLY A 127 5.92 8.20 -20.37
CA GLY A 127 5.28 9.02 -19.36
C GLY A 127 5.53 10.52 -19.57
N TYR A 128 5.03 11.31 -18.63
CA TYR A 128 5.17 12.75 -18.58
C TYR A 128 5.71 13.18 -17.23
N SER A 129 6.60 14.15 -17.21
CA SER A 129 6.94 14.85 -15.99
C SER A 129 5.77 15.73 -15.56
N ILE A 130 5.39 15.61 -14.30
CA ILE A 130 4.22 16.30 -13.75
C ILE A 130 4.60 17.48 -12.87
N THR A 131 3.68 18.42 -12.74
CA THR A 131 3.72 19.48 -11.73
C THR A 131 2.47 19.35 -10.86
N VAL A 132 2.68 19.32 -9.55
CA VAL A 132 1.59 19.15 -8.57
C VAL A 132 0.69 20.38 -8.54
N GLY A 133 -0.61 20.13 -8.53
CA GLY A 133 -1.67 21.12 -8.46
C GLY A 133 -2.47 21.28 -9.74
N LYS A 134 -3.70 21.76 -9.58
CA LYS A 134 -4.60 22.12 -10.70
C LYS A 134 -4.18 23.50 -11.23
N ARG A 135 -3.85 23.57 -12.50
CA ARG A 135 -3.53 24.82 -13.18
C ARG A 135 -4.75 25.37 -13.90
N ASP A 136 -5.03 26.63 -13.74
CA ASP A 136 -6.06 27.35 -14.49
C ASP A 136 -5.52 28.01 -15.78
N SER A 137 -6.40 28.64 -16.54
CA SER A 137 -6.04 29.33 -17.77
C SER A 137 -5.18 30.59 -17.54
N SER A 138 -5.18 31.14 -16.33
CA SER A 138 -4.34 32.27 -15.94
C SER A 138 -2.94 31.85 -15.47
N GLY A 139 -2.72 30.55 -15.29
CA GLY A 139 -1.46 29.97 -14.79
C GLY A 139 -1.40 29.78 -13.29
N THR A 140 -2.48 30.10 -12.56
CA THR A 140 -2.55 29.91 -11.12
C THR A 140 -2.67 28.43 -10.78
N ILE A 141 -1.93 27.97 -9.77
CA ILE A 141 -1.94 26.56 -9.32
C ILE A 141 -2.66 26.47 -7.98
N THR A 142 -3.62 25.58 -7.90
CA THR A 142 -4.44 25.30 -6.72
C THR A 142 -4.59 23.80 -6.52
N ARG A 143 -5.21 23.35 -5.40
CA ARG A 143 -5.58 21.96 -5.14
C ARG A 143 -4.45 20.95 -5.33
N THR A 144 -3.33 21.21 -4.67
CA THR A 144 -2.11 20.39 -4.78
C THR A 144 -2.23 18.96 -4.24
N THR A 145 -3.25 18.64 -3.44
CA THR A 145 -3.47 17.30 -2.87
C THR A 145 -4.16 16.35 -3.84
N ASP A 146 -5.03 16.88 -4.71
CA ASP A 146 -5.93 16.07 -5.51
C ASP A 146 -5.74 16.25 -7.01
N PHE A 147 -4.82 17.11 -7.41
CA PHE A 147 -4.56 17.41 -8.81
C PHE A 147 -3.07 17.58 -9.08
N TYR A 148 -2.69 17.24 -10.28
CA TYR A 148 -1.43 17.61 -10.91
C TYR A 148 -1.67 17.85 -12.40
N HIS A 149 -0.73 18.45 -13.08
CA HIS A 149 -0.82 18.72 -14.51
C HIS A 149 0.44 18.34 -15.24
N PHE A 150 0.30 18.10 -16.54
CA PHE A 150 1.39 17.84 -17.46
C PHE A 150 1.11 18.51 -18.81
N THR A 151 2.11 18.57 -19.67
CA THR A 151 1.97 19.13 -21.02
C THR A 151 2.16 18.03 -22.06
N VAL A 152 1.22 17.86 -22.97
CA VAL A 152 1.38 16.95 -24.12
C VAL A 152 2.31 17.53 -25.16
N ASP A 153 3.11 16.66 -25.79
CA ASP A 153 4.20 17.10 -26.68
C ASP A 153 3.71 17.64 -28.03
N THR A 154 2.58 17.15 -28.53
CA THR A 154 2.26 17.27 -29.96
C THR A 154 0.89 17.85 -30.29
N ASN A 155 -0.03 17.93 -29.37
CA ASN A 155 -1.38 18.43 -29.64
C ASN A 155 -1.82 19.46 -28.63
N THR A 156 -2.69 20.36 -29.05
CA THR A 156 -3.28 21.37 -28.19
C THR A 156 -4.80 21.19 -28.16
N ALA A 157 -5.41 21.61 -27.05
CA ALA A 157 -6.84 21.61 -26.88
C ALA A 157 -7.52 22.53 -27.88
N THR A 158 -8.66 22.09 -28.41
CA THR A 158 -9.47 22.88 -29.36
C THR A 158 -10.25 23.98 -28.64
N SER A 159 -10.84 23.69 -27.50
CA SER A 159 -11.74 24.60 -26.77
C SER A 159 -11.24 24.93 -25.36
N GLY A 160 -10.67 23.99 -24.67
CA GLY A 160 -10.36 24.07 -23.24
C GLY A 160 -11.57 23.83 -22.32
N GLY A 161 -11.31 23.55 -21.06
CA GLY A 161 -12.34 23.30 -20.05
C GLY A 161 -13.15 22.01 -20.29
N LYS A 162 -12.64 21.08 -21.08
CA LYS A 162 -13.27 19.80 -21.38
C LYS A 162 -12.63 18.70 -20.55
N SER A 163 -13.48 17.80 -20.02
CA SER A 163 -13.02 16.61 -19.31
C SER A 163 -13.11 15.38 -20.22
N GLY A 164 -12.19 14.44 -20.02
CA GLY A 164 -12.15 13.20 -20.80
C GLY A 164 -11.27 12.14 -20.13
N GLY A 165 -11.12 11.01 -20.84
CA GLY A 165 -10.29 9.90 -20.38
C GLY A 165 -11.01 8.57 -20.30
N GLY A 166 -12.32 8.58 -20.04
CA GLY A 166 -13.11 7.39 -19.85
C GLY A 166 -13.02 6.81 -18.43
N GLU A 167 -13.49 5.58 -18.29
CA GLU A 167 -13.67 4.95 -16.98
C GLU A 167 -12.46 4.09 -16.54
N ASN A 168 -11.58 3.73 -17.45
CA ASN A 168 -10.53 2.73 -17.23
C ASN A 168 -9.11 3.31 -17.24
N CYS A 169 -8.97 4.59 -16.94
CA CYS A 169 -7.67 5.23 -16.90
C CYS A 169 -6.91 4.88 -15.61
N SER A 170 -5.63 4.66 -15.72
CA SER A 170 -4.73 4.52 -14.58
C SER A 170 -3.50 5.40 -14.76
N ALA A 171 -2.94 5.82 -13.63
CA ALA A 171 -1.70 6.59 -13.55
C ALA A 171 -0.67 5.82 -12.72
N GLY A 172 0.54 5.73 -13.20
CA GLY A 172 1.60 4.99 -12.50
C GLY A 172 2.97 5.31 -13.08
N PRO A 173 4.01 4.59 -12.65
CA PRO A 173 5.35 4.78 -13.17
C PRO A 173 5.47 4.42 -14.65
N ALA A 174 6.49 4.92 -15.32
CA ALA A 174 6.72 4.64 -16.74
C ALA A 174 6.94 3.15 -16.99
N THR A 175 7.69 2.47 -16.12
CA THR A 175 7.86 1.01 -16.09
C THR A 175 7.22 0.46 -14.83
N LEU A 176 6.39 -0.58 -14.99
CA LEU A 176 5.94 -1.39 -13.87
C LEU A 176 6.94 -2.53 -13.70
N THR A 177 7.65 -2.56 -12.59
CA THR A 177 8.47 -3.70 -12.22
C THR A 177 7.56 -4.84 -11.76
N ALA A 178 7.74 -6.00 -12.36
CA ALA A 178 7.00 -7.21 -12.00
C ALA A 178 7.62 -7.89 -10.78
#